data_c875bbd0f248f462fa0af76818623bd2
#
_entry.id   c875bbd0f248f462fa0af76818623bd2
#
_cell.length_a   1.000
_cell.length_b   1.000
_cell.length_c   1.000
_cell.angle_alpha   90.00
_cell.angle_beta   90.00
_cell.angle_gamma   90.00
#
_symmetry.space_group_name_H-M   'P 1'
#
loop_
_entity.id
_entity.type
_entity.pdbx_description
1 polymer ?
#
loop_
_entity_poly.entity_id
_entity_poly.type
_entity_poly.pdbx_seq_one_letter_code
_entity_poly.pdbx_strand_id
1 'polypeptide(L)'
;MSGQNLKFLVCCANGAGSSLMAQMALEKVLRKYGITAGKVHHCPLSEGKSSAAQYDVIVCAQNFANMFGDAEKKGVKVIPLKNVMSAPEIETKLKESGIID
;
A
#
# COMPACT_ATOMS: atom_id res chain seq x y z
N MET A 1 14.08 3.45 5.93
CA MET A 1 13.81 2.20 5.20
C MET A 1 13.86 2.50 3.71
N SER A 2 14.53 1.64 2.92
CA SER A 2 14.78 1.92 1.50
C SER A 2 13.65 1.51 0.57
N GLY A 3 12.67 0.78 1.06
CA GLY A 3 11.60 0.24 0.22
C GLY A 3 11.96 -1.00 -0.58
N GLN A 4 13.24 -1.38 -0.59
CA GLN A 4 13.69 -2.55 -1.35
C GLN A 4 13.23 -3.85 -0.68
N ASN A 5 12.69 -4.76 -1.49
CA ASN A 5 12.25 -6.09 -1.04
C ASN A 5 11.13 -6.06 0.00
N LEU A 6 10.44 -4.93 0.15
CA LEU A 6 9.28 -4.86 1.04
C LEU A 6 8.07 -5.54 0.40
N LYS A 7 7.20 -6.07 1.24
CA LYS A 7 5.94 -6.66 0.80
C LYS A 7 4.85 -5.60 0.91
N PHE A 8 4.20 -5.30 -0.21
CA PHE A 8 3.14 -4.31 -0.29
C PHE A 8 1.78 -4.99 -0.46
N LEU A 9 0.81 -4.53 0.30
CA LEU A 9 -0.57 -4.98 0.17
C LEU A 9 -1.43 -3.80 -0.25
N VAL A 10 -2.18 -3.96 -1.35
CA VAL A 10 -3.09 -2.93 -1.83
C VAL A 10 -4.51 -3.40 -1.58
N CYS A 11 -5.27 -2.66 -0.78
CA CYS A 11 -6.63 -3.01 -0.41
C CYS A 11 -7.62 -1.98 -0.91
N CYS A 12 -8.69 -2.43 -1.55
CA CYS A 12 -9.77 -1.57 -2.01
C CYS A 12 -11.11 -2.17 -1.64
N ALA A 13 -12.07 -1.31 -1.31
CA ALA A 13 -13.39 -1.74 -0.90
C ALA A 13 -14.19 -2.40 -2.02
N ASN A 14 -13.99 -1.96 -3.25
CA ASN A 14 -14.88 -2.27 -4.37
C ASN A 14 -14.37 -3.35 -5.32
N GLY A 15 -13.47 -4.18 -4.86
CA GLY A 15 -13.10 -5.37 -5.60
C GLY A 15 -11.98 -5.18 -6.63
N ALA A 16 -11.88 -6.14 -7.52
CA ALA A 16 -10.67 -6.39 -8.29
C ALA A 16 -10.23 -5.26 -9.21
N GLY A 17 -11.16 -4.56 -9.82
CA GLY A 17 -10.81 -3.52 -10.80
C GLY A 17 -10.04 -2.37 -10.18
N SER A 18 -10.56 -1.80 -9.08
CA SER A 18 -9.92 -0.70 -8.38
C SER A 18 -8.59 -1.13 -7.75
N SER A 19 -8.56 -2.32 -7.19
CA SER A 19 -7.35 -2.87 -6.58
C SER A 19 -6.23 -3.00 -7.59
N LEU A 20 -6.56 -3.50 -8.78
CA LEU A 20 -5.54 -3.67 -9.82
C LEU A 20 -4.99 -2.33 -10.27
N MET A 21 -5.85 -1.34 -10.46
CA MET A 21 -5.39 -0.01 -10.88
C MET A 21 -4.54 0.65 -9.80
N ALA A 22 -4.90 0.47 -8.54
CA ALA A 22 -4.10 0.98 -7.43
C ALA A 22 -2.74 0.30 -7.39
N GLN A 23 -2.70 -1.00 -7.62
CA GLN A 23 -1.45 -1.74 -7.69
C GLN A 23 -0.56 -1.21 -8.81
N MET A 24 -1.14 -0.97 -9.98
CA MET A 24 -0.39 -0.45 -11.12
C MET A 24 0.19 0.93 -10.82
N ALA A 25 -0.57 1.79 -10.16
CA ALA A 25 -0.09 3.11 -9.77
C ALA A 25 1.06 3.02 -8.78
N LEU A 26 0.95 2.11 -7.81
CA LEU A 26 2.01 1.88 -6.84
C LEU A 26 3.27 1.37 -7.52
N GLU A 27 3.14 0.40 -8.40
CA GLU A 27 4.29 -0.16 -9.12
C GLU A 27 4.98 0.88 -9.98
N LYS A 28 4.21 1.79 -10.57
CA LYS A 28 4.76 2.88 -11.37
C LYS A 28 5.64 3.80 -10.51
N VAL A 29 5.19 4.12 -9.32
CA VAL A 29 5.95 4.96 -8.40
C VAL A 29 7.23 4.24 -7.96
N LEU A 30 7.11 2.96 -7.60
CA LEU A 30 8.28 2.19 -7.19
C LEU A 30 9.34 2.12 -8.28
N ARG A 31 8.92 1.91 -9.53
CA ARG A 31 9.85 1.88 -10.65
C ARG A 31 10.54 3.22 -10.87
N LYS A 32 9.81 4.31 -10.66
CA LYS A 32 10.36 5.65 -10.80
C LYS A 32 11.56 5.88 -9.87
N TYR A 33 11.52 5.27 -8.69
CA TYR A 33 12.57 5.41 -7.70
C TYR A 33 13.55 4.23 -7.69
N GLY A 34 13.45 3.34 -8.66
CA GLY A 34 14.35 2.19 -8.74
C GLY A 34 14.16 1.17 -7.63
N ILE A 35 12.97 1.11 -7.05
CA ILE A 35 12.67 0.20 -5.95
C ILE A 35 12.10 -1.10 -6.49
N THR A 36 12.68 -2.22 -6.05
CA THR A 36 12.16 -3.54 -6.38
C THR A 36 11.40 -4.07 -5.17
N ALA A 37 10.09 -4.20 -5.30
CA ALA A 37 9.28 -4.77 -4.23
C ALA A 37 9.48 -6.27 -4.15
N GLY A 38 9.51 -6.82 -2.93
CA GLY A 38 9.55 -8.26 -2.74
C GLY A 38 8.24 -8.91 -3.16
N LYS A 39 7.13 -8.21 -2.93
CA LYS A 39 5.80 -8.68 -3.32
C LYS A 39 4.86 -7.50 -3.38
N VAL A 40 3.99 -7.48 -4.38
CA VAL A 40 2.86 -6.54 -4.44
C VAL A 40 1.62 -7.37 -4.70
N HIS A 41 0.67 -7.31 -3.77
CA HIS A 41 -0.57 -8.08 -3.85
C HIS A 41 -1.76 -7.15 -3.69
N HIS A 42 -2.82 -7.39 -4.45
CA HIS A 42 -4.05 -6.62 -4.29
C HIS A 42 -5.18 -7.57 -3.88
N CYS A 43 -6.08 -7.06 -3.04
CA CYS A 43 -7.17 -7.88 -2.51
C CYS A 43 -8.28 -6.99 -1.97
N PRO A 44 -9.49 -7.55 -1.76
CA PRO A 44 -10.55 -6.82 -1.08
C PRO A 44 -10.21 -6.59 0.39
N LEU A 45 -10.88 -5.61 1.01
CA LEU A 45 -10.60 -5.23 2.39
C LEU A 45 -10.73 -6.39 3.37
N SER A 46 -11.72 -7.26 3.18
CA SER A 46 -11.95 -8.37 4.10
C SER A 46 -10.74 -9.31 4.16
N GLU A 47 -10.16 -9.61 2.99
CA GLU A 47 -8.96 -10.44 2.93
C GLU A 47 -7.74 -9.68 3.46
N GLY A 48 -7.62 -8.41 3.10
CA GLY A 48 -6.51 -7.58 3.53
C GLY A 48 -6.43 -7.44 5.03
N LYS A 49 -7.58 -7.27 5.69
CA LYS A 49 -7.63 -7.16 7.13
C LYS A 49 -7.06 -8.40 7.82
N SER A 50 -7.35 -9.57 7.27
CA SER A 50 -6.87 -10.84 7.84
C SER A 50 -5.39 -11.07 7.62
N SER A 51 -4.84 -10.59 6.50
CA SER A 51 -3.46 -10.88 6.13
C SER A 51 -2.51 -9.68 6.30
N ALA A 52 -3.02 -8.56 6.79
CA ALA A 52 -2.27 -7.32 6.87
C ALA A 52 -0.92 -7.45 7.58
N ALA A 53 -0.87 -8.20 8.67
CA ALA A 53 0.35 -8.36 9.45
C ALA A 53 1.46 -9.12 8.73
N GLN A 54 1.14 -9.76 7.61
CA GLN A 54 2.11 -10.49 6.80
C GLN A 54 2.87 -9.59 5.83
N TYR A 55 2.44 -8.33 5.72
CA TYR A 55 3.01 -7.37 4.79
C TYR A 55 3.76 -6.26 5.52
N ASP A 56 4.65 -5.60 4.82
CA ASP A 56 5.42 -4.50 5.39
C ASP A 56 4.71 -3.16 5.23
N VAL A 57 3.98 -3.00 4.13
CA VAL A 57 3.29 -1.76 3.80
C VAL A 57 1.89 -2.08 3.28
N ILE A 58 0.90 -1.35 3.77
CA ILE A 58 -0.48 -1.49 3.30
C ILE A 58 -0.90 -0.16 2.66
N VAL A 59 -1.39 -0.25 1.43
CA VAL A 59 -1.92 0.91 0.70
C VAL A 59 -3.43 0.74 0.60
N CYS A 60 -4.17 1.71 1.10
CA CYS A 60 -5.63 1.63 1.13
C CYS A 60 -6.25 3.02 1.06
N ALA A 61 -7.56 3.08 0.83
CA ALA A 61 -8.29 4.34 0.89
C ALA A 61 -8.30 4.85 2.33
N GLN A 62 -8.18 6.16 2.50
CA GLN A 62 -8.09 6.74 3.84
C GLN A 62 -9.29 6.42 4.73
N ASN A 63 -10.46 6.21 4.13
CA ASN A 63 -11.68 5.86 4.86
C ASN A 63 -11.54 4.52 5.59
N PHE A 64 -10.64 3.67 5.14
CA PHE A 64 -10.47 2.32 5.68
C PHE A 64 -9.14 2.13 6.40
N ALA A 65 -8.33 3.18 6.48
CA ALA A 65 -7.00 3.07 7.09
C ALA A 65 -7.06 2.62 8.55
N ASN A 66 -8.09 3.05 9.28
CA ASN A 66 -8.23 2.70 10.68
C ASN A 66 -8.54 1.21 10.91
N MET A 67 -8.98 0.49 9.87
CA MET A 67 -9.20 -0.95 9.97
C MET A 67 -7.90 -1.72 10.14
N PHE A 68 -6.78 -1.08 9.83
CA PHE A 68 -5.46 -1.70 9.90
C PHE A 68 -4.66 -1.25 11.13
N GLY A 69 -5.34 -0.72 12.14
CA GLY A 69 -4.67 -0.25 13.36
C GLY A 69 -3.88 -1.34 14.06
N ASP A 70 -4.38 -2.58 14.08
CA ASP A 70 -3.67 -3.70 14.70
C ASP A 70 -2.38 -4.02 13.95
N ALA A 71 -2.40 -3.97 12.63
CA ALA A 71 -1.20 -4.19 11.82
C ALA A 71 -0.19 -3.07 12.06
N GLU A 72 -0.66 -1.84 12.16
CA GLU A 72 0.21 -0.69 12.42
C GLU A 72 0.94 -0.86 13.75
N LYS A 73 0.25 -1.37 14.77
CA LYS A 73 0.86 -1.64 16.06
C LYS A 73 1.95 -2.71 15.98
N LYS A 74 1.89 -3.57 14.98
CA LYS A 74 2.89 -4.61 14.76
C LYS A 74 4.06 -4.14 13.90
N GLY A 75 4.07 -2.87 13.53
CA GLY A 75 5.15 -2.29 12.74
C GLY A 75 4.89 -2.19 11.26
N VAL A 76 3.69 -2.55 10.80
CA VAL A 76 3.31 -2.43 9.39
C VAL A 76 2.98 -0.95 9.11
N LYS A 77 3.48 -0.42 8.01
CA LYS A 77 3.16 0.96 7.62
C LYS A 77 1.86 0.98 6.84
N VAL A 78 0.93 1.82 7.26
CA VAL A 78 -0.35 1.97 6.59
C VAL A 78 -0.35 3.31 5.84
N ILE A 79 -0.61 3.26 4.54
CA ILE A 79 -0.57 4.43 3.67
C ILE A 79 -2.00 4.78 3.25
N PRO A 80 -2.62 5.76 3.91
CA PRO A 80 -3.99 6.15 3.56
C PRO A 80 -3.98 7.08 2.35
N LEU A 81 -4.87 6.84 1.40
CA LEU A 81 -4.95 7.61 0.18
C LEU A 81 -6.36 8.15 -0.03
N LYS A 82 -6.47 9.37 -0.51
CA LYS A 82 -7.76 9.92 -0.93
C LYS A 82 -8.19 9.28 -2.24
N ASN A 83 -7.23 9.06 -3.12
CA ASN A 83 -7.47 8.37 -4.39
C ASN A 83 -6.40 7.29 -4.55
N VAL A 84 -6.81 6.04 -4.38
CA VAL A 84 -5.88 4.91 -4.42
C VAL A 84 -5.24 4.71 -5.79
N MET A 85 -5.81 5.31 -6.83
CA MET A 85 -5.30 5.21 -8.19
C MET A 85 -4.38 6.38 -8.56
N SER A 86 -4.15 7.32 -7.66
CA SER A 86 -3.33 8.49 -7.93
C SER A 86 -1.86 8.22 -7.63
N ALA A 87 -1.05 8.04 -8.67
CA ALA A 87 0.38 7.83 -8.50
C ALA A 87 1.06 8.99 -7.79
N PRO A 88 0.77 10.27 -8.10
CA PRO A 88 1.38 11.38 -7.36
C PRO A 88 1.08 11.36 -5.87
N GLU A 89 -0.14 10.99 -5.48
CA GLU A 89 -0.49 10.91 -4.07
C GLU A 89 0.26 9.76 -3.39
N ILE A 90 0.34 8.61 -4.06
CA ILE A 90 1.09 7.47 -3.55
C ILE A 90 2.55 7.87 -3.32
N GLU A 91 3.15 8.54 -4.30
CA GLU A 91 4.52 8.99 -4.21
C GLU A 91 4.73 9.89 -2.98
N THR A 92 3.85 10.89 -2.80
CA THR A 92 3.93 11.81 -1.66
C THR A 92 3.83 11.07 -0.34
N LYS A 93 2.86 10.16 -0.23
CA LYS A 93 2.65 9.43 1.02
C LYS A 93 3.80 8.49 1.34
N LEU A 94 4.37 7.85 0.35
CA LEU A 94 5.52 6.97 0.56
C LEU A 94 6.74 7.77 1.00
N LYS A 95 6.94 8.97 0.46
CA LYS A 95 8.01 9.85 0.92
C LYS A 95 7.81 10.26 2.37
N GLU A 96 6.59 10.61 2.75
CA GLU A 96 6.28 11.01 4.12
C GLU A 96 6.51 9.88 5.11
N SER A 97 6.32 8.65 4.67
CA SER A 97 6.49 7.47 5.52
C SER A 97 7.95 7.02 5.63
N GLY A 98 8.83 7.56 4.79
CA GLY A 98 10.23 7.18 4.77
C GLY A 98 10.54 5.93 3.95
N ILE A 99 9.55 5.39 3.24
CA ILE A 99 9.75 4.19 2.40
C ILE A 99 10.58 4.55 1.17
N ILE A 100 10.34 5.72 0.61
CA ILE A 100 11.15 6.24 -0.50
C ILE A 100 11.70 7.61 -0.10
N ASP A 101 12.79 7.98 -0.72
CA ASP A 101 13.46 9.25 -0.44
C ASP A 101 13.15 10.33 -1.47
#